data_2c36d5be8abb387949c1afdd52ea77f9
#
_entry.id   2c36d5be8abb387949c1afdd52ea77f9
#
_cell.length_a   1.000
_cell.length_b   1.000
_cell.length_c   1.000
_cell.angle_alpha   90.00
_cell.angle_beta   90.00
_cell.angle_gamma   90.00
#
_symmetry.space_group_name_H-M   'P 1'
#
loop_
_entity.id
_entity.type
_entity.pdbx_description
1 polymer ?
#
loop_
_entity_poly.entity_id
_entity_poly.type
_entity_poly.pdbx_seq_one_letter_code
_entity_poly.pdbx_strand_id
1 'polypeptide(L)'
;IDTGFGRYGFIYSNKEKMVQAIKAWKNIKIEGAFSHFSIAFFGDGKESKEQYERFMECIKILKENKIDTGMLHMCNSSAFLRFPEMHLDAVRVGSALLGRLSIPNTWGFKKVGYLKSNVAEIKTLPVGYNIGYSNSYTTKKETKIAIIPCGYADGFNIIVDRDMFRPIDKLRYVVRDAKDAFKNKKIYVTINGEKCEVLGRLGMFHVSVDITG
;
A
#
# COMPACT_ATOMS: atom_id res chain seq x y z
N ILE A 1 12.02 -14.09 -12.16
CA ILE A 1 12.76 -15.01 -11.26
C ILE A 1 12.27 -14.78 -9.85
N ASP A 2 11.84 -15.84 -9.16
CA ASP A 2 11.45 -15.75 -7.75
C ASP A 2 12.69 -15.94 -6.86
N THR A 3 13.07 -14.87 -6.20
CA THR A 3 14.24 -14.82 -5.31
C THR A 3 13.86 -14.89 -3.83
N GLY A 4 12.56 -15.13 -3.53
CA GLY A 4 12.05 -15.21 -2.16
C GLY A 4 10.83 -14.34 -1.90
N PHE A 5 10.06 -13.98 -2.95
CA PHE A 5 8.75 -13.30 -2.79
C PHE A 5 7.59 -14.30 -2.78
N GLY A 6 7.75 -15.47 -3.44
CA GLY A 6 6.73 -16.51 -3.51
C GLY A 6 5.57 -16.18 -4.44
N ARG A 7 5.82 -15.54 -5.60
CA ARG A 7 4.76 -15.11 -6.51
C ARG A 7 4.88 -15.67 -7.92
N TYR A 8 5.71 -15.10 -8.76
CA TYR A 8 5.86 -15.50 -10.17
C TYR A 8 7.32 -15.75 -10.54
N GLY A 9 7.52 -16.63 -11.52
CA GLY A 9 8.82 -16.90 -12.13
C GLY A 9 9.46 -18.19 -11.69
N PHE A 10 10.65 -18.46 -12.24
CA PHE A 10 11.46 -19.61 -11.85
C PHE A 10 12.03 -19.39 -10.44
N ILE A 11 11.94 -20.41 -9.59
CA ILE A 11 12.56 -20.38 -8.27
C ILE A 11 14.09 -20.32 -8.43
N TYR A 12 14.72 -19.36 -7.77
CA TYR A 12 16.16 -19.07 -7.90
C TYR A 12 17.07 -20.28 -7.61
N SER A 13 16.64 -21.20 -6.76
CA SER A 13 17.42 -22.40 -6.40
C SER A 13 17.41 -23.49 -7.48
N ASN A 14 16.52 -23.42 -8.47
CA ASN A 14 16.41 -24.42 -9.54
C ASN A 14 16.89 -23.87 -10.88
N LYS A 15 18.17 -23.53 -10.93
CA LYS A 15 18.82 -22.83 -12.04
C LYS A 15 18.89 -23.67 -13.31
N GLU A 16 19.17 -24.98 -13.17
CA GLU A 16 19.23 -25.91 -14.30
C GLU A 16 17.87 -26.03 -14.98
N LYS A 17 16.80 -26.19 -14.21
CA LYS A 17 15.44 -26.26 -14.77
C LYS A 17 15.05 -24.96 -15.48
N MET A 18 15.46 -23.82 -14.93
CA MET A 18 15.25 -22.52 -15.58
C MET A 18 15.93 -22.46 -16.93
N VAL A 19 17.22 -22.82 -17.01
CA VAL A 19 18.01 -22.82 -18.26
C VAL A 19 17.40 -23.79 -19.26
N GLN A 20 17.07 -25.02 -18.85
CA GLN A 20 16.46 -26.04 -19.72
C GLN A 20 15.13 -25.55 -20.29
N ALA A 21 14.25 -25.01 -19.45
CA ALA A 21 12.96 -24.49 -19.88
C ALA A 21 13.11 -23.36 -20.90
N ILE A 22 14.00 -22.39 -20.63
CA ILE A 22 14.23 -21.26 -21.54
C ILE A 22 14.81 -21.73 -22.88
N LYS A 23 15.77 -22.65 -22.86
CA LYS A 23 16.35 -23.22 -24.11
C LYS A 23 15.34 -24.01 -24.95
N ALA A 24 14.29 -24.53 -24.31
CA ALA A 24 13.22 -25.25 -25.00
C ALA A 24 12.20 -24.33 -25.68
N TRP A 25 12.19 -23.03 -25.34
CA TRP A 25 11.25 -22.07 -25.94
C TRP A 25 11.56 -21.85 -27.42
N LYS A 26 10.50 -21.94 -28.23
CA LYS A 26 10.53 -21.62 -29.65
C LYS A 26 9.67 -20.39 -29.89
N ASN A 27 10.10 -19.51 -30.74
CA ASN A 27 9.34 -18.31 -31.15
C ASN A 27 9.07 -17.32 -30.00
N ILE A 28 9.93 -17.33 -28.97
CA ILE A 28 9.89 -16.38 -27.86
C ILE A 28 11.19 -15.59 -27.85
N LYS A 29 11.08 -14.26 -27.81
CA LYS A 29 12.17 -13.34 -27.57
C LYS A 29 12.09 -12.85 -26.14
N ILE A 30 13.17 -12.97 -25.38
CA ILE A 30 13.26 -12.43 -24.03
C ILE A 30 13.61 -10.95 -24.14
N GLU A 31 12.71 -10.08 -23.66
CA GLU A 31 12.95 -8.62 -23.61
C GLU A 31 13.55 -8.18 -22.30
N GLY A 32 13.43 -8.98 -21.25
CA GLY A 32 13.98 -8.63 -19.93
C GLY A 32 13.84 -9.75 -18.92
N ALA A 33 14.60 -9.60 -17.83
CA ALA A 33 14.47 -10.43 -16.64
C ALA A 33 14.27 -9.57 -15.41
N PHE A 34 13.40 -10.02 -14.49
CA PHE A 34 13.10 -9.27 -13.28
C PHE A 34 12.88 -10.18 -12.07
N SER A 35 13.02 -9.58 -10.91
CA SER A 35 12.54 -10.11 -9.64
C SER A 35 11.79 -9.03 -8.85
N HIS A 36 11.41 -9.32 -7.61
CA HIS A 36 10.71 -8.36 -6.75
C HIS A 36 11.16 -8.52 -5.30
N PHE A 37 11.48 -7.41 -4.65
CA PHE A 37 11.83 -7.40 -3.23
C PHE A 37 10.60 -7.64 -2.36
N SER A 38 10.71 -8.54 -1.40
CA SER A 38 9.64 -8.86 -0.46
C SER A 38 9.55 -7.84 0.69
N ILE A 39 10.68 -7.29 1.13
CA ILE A 39 10.77 -6.51 2.37
C ILE A 39 11.68 -5.26 2.24
N ALA A 40 11.77 -4.66 1.07
CA ALA A 40 12.65 -3.50 0.84
C ALA A 40 12.32 -2.27 1.69
N PHE A 41 11.15 -2.21 2.30
CA PHE A 41 10.69 -1.09 3.12
C PHE A 41 11.06 -1.22 4.61
N PHE A 42 11.65 -2.33 5.05
CA PHE A 42 11.91 -2.61 6.46
C PHE A 42 13.32 -3.17 6.68
N GLY A 43 13.80 -3.09 7.93
CA GLY A 43 15.08 -3.67 8.35
C GLY A 43 16.31 -2.91 7.83
N ASP A 44 17.46 -3.54 7.94
CA ASP A 44 18.76 -3.03 7.50
C ASP A 44 19.08 -3.28 6.01
N GLY A 45 18.19 -4.01 5.32
CA GLY A 45 18.34 -4.35 3.91
C GLY A 45 19.04 -5.68 3.64
N LYS A 46 19.39 -6.45 4.67
CA LYS A 46 20.08 -7.74 4.51
C LYS A 46 19.31 -8.69 3.59
N GLU A 47 18.02 -8.90 3.85
CA GLU A 47 17.16 -9.77 3.04
C GLU A 47 17.03 -9.26 1.60
N SER A 48 16.97 -7.94 1.42
CA SER A 48 16.94 -7.35 0.07
C SER A 48 18.25 -7.60 -0.67
N LYS A 49 19.39 -7.48 0.01
CA LYS A 49 20.71 -7.80 -0.56
C LYS A 49 20.81 -9.27 -0.95
N GLU A 50 20.36 -10.19 -0.10
CA GLU A 50 20.33 -11.62 -0.41
C GLU A 50 19.44 -11.92 -1.63
N GLN A 51 18.25 -11.29 -1.74
CA GLN A 51 17.38 -11.43 -2.91
C GLN A 51 18.06 -10.90 -4.18
N TYR A 52 18.76 -9.78 -4.09
CA TYR A 52 19.52 -9.20 -5.19
C TYR A 52 20.66 -10.13 -5.64
N GLU A 53 21.45 -10.65 -4.73
CA GLU A 53 22.53 -11.60 -5.01
C GLU A 53 22.02 -12.87 -5.70
N ARG A 54 20.90 -13.44 -5.21
CA ARG A 54 20.21 -14.59 -5.85
C ARG A 54 19.77 -14.27 -7.28
N PHE A 55 19.25 -13.06 -7.50
CA PHE A 55 18.87 -12.62 -8.84
C PHE A 55 20.08 -12.52 -9.76
N MET A 56 21.12 -11.84 -9.32
CA MET A 56 22.34 -11.66 -10.12
C MET A 56 23.06 -12.98 -10.43
N GLU A 57 23.03 -13.92 -9.49
CA GLU A 57 23.53 -15.28 -9.73
C GLU A 57 22.74 -16.01 -10.84
N CYS A 58 21.41 -15.91 -10.83
CA CYS A 58 20.58 -16.46 -11.91
C CYS A 58 20.90 -15.80 -13.26
N ILE A 59 21.06 -14.47 -13.29
CA ILE A 59 21.44 -13.74 -14.51
C ILE A 59 22.81 -14.18 -15.02
N LYS A 60 23.78 -14.35 -14.13
CA LYS A 60 25.11 -14.87 -14.51
C LYS A 60 25.01 -16.24 -15.19
N ILE A 61 24.27 -17.18 -14.62
CA ILE A 61 24.09 -18.53 -15.16
C ILE A 61 23.37 -18.49 -16.52
N LEU A 62 22.36 -17.64 -16.68
CA LEU A 62 21.70 -17.48 -17.99
C LEU A 62 22.67 -16.97 -19.04
N LYS A 63 23.48 -15.98 -18.74
CA LYS A 63 24.53 -15.45 -19.64
C LYS A 63 25.59 -16.48 -19.99
N GLU A 64 26.07 -17.26 -19.02
CA GLU A 64 27.01 -18.37 -19.24
C GLU A 64 26.43 -19.44 -20.19
N ASN A 65 25.13 -19.61 -20.18
CA ASN A 65 24.38 -20.49 -21.09
C ASN A 65 24.01 -19.82 -22.42
N LYS A 66 24.56 -18.65 -22.73
CA LYS A 66 24.31 -17.86 -23.95
C LYS A 66 22.84 -17.46 -24.12
N ILE A 67 22.13 -17.27 -23.02
CA ILE A 67 20.76 -16.76 -23.00
C ILE A 67 20.83 -15.25 -22.80
N ASP A 68 20.32 -14.50 -23.77
CA ASP A 68 20.17 -13.05 -23.63
C ASP A 68 19.05 -12.77 -22.62
N THR A 69 19.34 -11.98 -21.61
CA THR A 69 18.42 -11.66 -20.53
C THR A 69 17.70 -10.32 -20.70
N GLY A 70 18.07 -9.58 -21.76
CA GLY A 70 17.50 -8.26 -22.03
C GLY A 70 17.64 -7.29 -20.84
N MET A 71 16.64 -6.42 -20.65
CA MET A 71 16.60 -5.42 -19.60
C MET A 71 16.40 -6.05 -18.21
N LEU A 72 17.26 -5.70 -17.27
CA LEU A 72 17.22 -6.18 -15.90
C LEU A 72 16.57 -5.15 -14.99
N HIS A 73 15.63 -5.58 -14.16
CA HIS A 73 15.03 -4.69 -13.17
C HIS A 73 14.47 -5.44 -11.95
N MET A 74 14.58 -4.84 -10.76
CA MET A 74 14.14 -5.47 -9.52
C MET A 74 13.49 -4.47 -8.54
N CYS A 75 13.96 -3.23 -8.49
CA CYS A 75 13.55 -2.25 -7.51
C CYS A 75 12.08 -1.85 -7.62
N ASN A 76 11.36 -1.93 -6.50
CA ASN A 76 10.09 -1.26 -6.25
C ASN A 76 10.35 0.14 -5.64
N SER A 77 9.30 0.88 -5.29
CA SER A 77 9.42 2.25 -4.74
C SER A 77 10.34 2.34 -3.51
N SER A 78 10.27 1.40 -2.58
CA SER A 78 11.12 1.42 -1.38
C SER A 78 12.57 1.06 -1.69
N ALA A 79 12.80 0.05 -2.53
CA ALA A 79 14.16 -0.32 -2.95
C ALA A 79 14.80 0.77 -3.80
N PHE A 80 14.03 1.43 -4.66
CA PHE A 80 14.51 2.56 -5.47
C PHE A 80 15.10 3.68 -4.59
N LEU A 81 14.44 4.00 -3.49
CA LEU A 81 14.89 5.07 -2.60
C LEU A 81 16.03 4.64 -1.66
N ARG A 82 16.06 3.36 -1.27
CA ARG A 82 16.99 2.88 -0.25
C ARG A 82 18.30 2.30 -0.80
N PHE A 83 18.26 1.73 -2.00
CA PHE A 83 19.33 0.93 -2.56
C PHE A 83 19.66 1.35 -4.00
N PRO A 84 20.26 2.54 -4.20
CA PRO A 84 20.62 3.03 -5.53
C PRO A 84 21.50 2.05 -6.32
N GLU A 85 22.35 1.31 -5.61
CA GLU A 85 23.28 0.31 -6.19
C GLU A 85 22.55 -0.92 -6.80
N MET A 86 21.24 -1.07 -6.52
CA MET A 86 20.43 -2.18 -7.02
C MET A 86 19.45 -1.78 -8.14
N HIS A 87 19.59 -0.59 -8.73
CA HIS A 87 18.65 -0.07 -9.74
C HIS A 87 18.65 -0.91 -11.03
N LEU A 88 19.81 -1.44 -11.41
CA LEU A 88 20.02 -2.16 -12.68
C LEU A 88 19.67 -1.27 -13.89
N ASP A 89 19.07 -1.85 -14.94
CA ASP A 89 18.73 -1.10 -16.16
C ASP A 89 17.43 -0.30 -16.02
N ALA A 90 16.54 -0.70 -15.11
CA ALA A 90 15.26 -0.02 -14.89
C ALA A 90 14.72 -0.25 -13.47
N VAL A 91 13.76 0.60 -13.07
CA VAL A 91 13.06 0.52 -11.78
C VAL A 91 11.54 0.55 -11.98
N ARG A 92 10.80 -0.04 -11.07
CA ARG A 92 9.33 -0.05 -11.08
C ARG A 92 8.78 0.74 -9.92
N VAL A 93 8.71 2.06 -10.10
CA VAL A 93 8.24 2.98 -9.09
C VAL A 93 6.72 3.16 -9.22
N GLY A 94 6.00 2.94 -8.15
CA GLY A 94 4.54 3.10 -8.07
C GLY A 94 4.16 4.06 -6.95
N SER A 95 4.12 3.58 -5.71
CA SER A 95 3.65 4.38 -4.56
C SER A 95 4.45 5.66 -4.33
N ALA A 96 5.76 5.69 -4.62
CA ALA A 96 6.58 6.89 -4.47
C ALA A 96 6.17 8.00 -5.46
N LEU A 97 5.71 7.68 -6.67
CA LEU A 97 5.18 8.68 -7.62
C LEU A 97 3.95 9.41 -7.06
N LEU A 98 3.19 8.74 -6.19
CA LEU A 98 2.04 9.31 -5.52
C LEU A 98 2.38 9.98 -4.18
N GLY A 99 3.67 10.10 -3.86
CA GLY A 99 4.13 10.59 -2.56
C GLY A 99 3.73 9.68 -1.38
N ARG A 100 3.42 8.41 -1.65
CA ARG A 100 3.08 7.40 -0.65
C ARG A 100 4.27 6.50 -0.41
N LEU A 101 4.92 6.67 0.73
CA LEU A 101 6.09 5.90 1.10
C LEU A 101 5.78 4.95 2.27
N SER A 102 6.30 3.73 2.19
CA SER A 102 6.31 2.76 3.31
C SER A 102 7.56 2.92 4.21
N ILE A 103 8.37 3.94 3.94
CA ILE A 103 9.59 4.31 4.67
C ILE A 103 9.51 5.78 5.06
N PRO A 104 10.31 6.25 6.03
CA PRO A 104 10.37 7.67 6.39
C PRO A 104 10.63 8.56 5.17
N ASN A 105 9.90 9.62 5.04
CA ASN A 105 10.02 10.55 3.91
C ASN A 105 11.13 11.58 4.18
N THR A 106 12.36 11.23 3.86
CA THR A 106 13.51 12.12 3.97
C THR A 106 13.83 12.86 2.67
N TRP A 107 13.13 12.53 1.57
CA TRP A 107 13.33 13.12 0.23
C TRP A 107 12.35 14.25 -0.11
N GLY A 108 11.49 14.65 0.83
CA GLY A 108 10.54 15.74 0.59
C GLY A 108 9.40 15.43 -0.36
N PHE A 109 9.06 14.15 -0.56
CA PHE A 109 7.91 13.77 -1.39
C PHE A 109 6.61 14.33 -0.84
N LYS A 110 5.78 14.87 -1.72
CA LYS A 110 4.45 15.35 -1.38
C LYS A 110 3.39 14.37 -1.88
N LYS A 111 2.37 14.14 -1.05
CA LYS A 111 1.22 13.33 -1.43
C LYS A 111 0.44 14.06 -2.54
N VAL A 112 0.21 13.38 -3.67
CA VAL A 112 -0.45 13.98 -4.84
C VAL A 112 -1.86 13.45 -5.10
N GLY A 113 -2.27 12.35 -4.42
CA GLY A 113 -3.60 11.76 -4.58
C GLY A 113 -4.55 12.20 -3.47
N TYR A 114 -5.73 12.69 -3.86
CA TYR A 114 -6.82 13.04 -2.97
C TYR A 114 -8.11 12.37 -3.45
N LEU A 115 -8.87 11.77 -2.52
CA LEU A 115 -10.23 11.34 -2.78
C LEU A 115 -11.14 12.55 -2.63
N LYS A 116 -11.90 12.86 -3.68
CA LYS A 116 -12.86 13.98 -3.70
C LYS A 116 -14.25 13.45 -4.04
N SER A 117 -15.26 14.06 -3.44
CA SER A 117 -16.67 13.78 -3.70
C SER A 117 -17.47 15.06 -3.54
N ASN A 118 -18.71 15.06 -4.03
CA ASN A 118 -19.65 16.18 -3.87
C ASN A 118 -20.57 15.89 -2.67
N VAL A 119 -21.20 16.92 -2.12
CA VAL A 119 -22.31 16.77 -1.17
C VAL A 119 -23.56 16.38 -1.95
N ALA A 120 -24.19 15.26 -1.60
CA ALA A 120 -25.42 14.79 -2.24
C ALA A 120 -26.66 15.41 -1.59
N GLU A 121 -26.67 15.58 -0.26
CA GLU A 121 -27.80 16.10 0.50
C GLU A 121 -27.31 16.82 1.76
N ILE A 122 -28.04 17.86 2.15
CA ILE A 122 -27.88 18.53 3.46
C ILE A 122 -29.20 18.48 4.19
N LYS A 123 -29.16 18.07 5.47
CA LYS A 123 -30.35 18.06 6.34
C LYS A 123 -30.01 18.37 7.78
N THR A 124 -30.99 18.88 8.50
CA THR A 124 -30.90 19.13 9.93
C THR A 124 -31.63 18.00 10.69
N LEU A 125 -30.94 17.40 11.64
CA LEU A 125 -31.44 16.31 12.45
C LEU A 125 -31.75 16.84 13.87
N PRO A 126 -32.91 16.47 14.46
CA PRO A 126 -33.25 16.84 15.81
C PRO A 126 -32.35 16.14 16.84
N VAL A 127 -32.43 16.56 18.09
CA VAL A 127 -31.77 15.89 19.23
C VAL A 127 -32.31 14.45 19.36
N GLY A 128 -31.42 13.52 19.69
CA GLY A 128 -31.79 12.11 19.87
C GLY A 128 -31.92 11.31 18.57
N TYR A 129 -31.54 11.89 17.44
CA TYR A 129 -31.62 11.19 16.14
C TYR A 129 -30.39 10.30 15.91
N ASN A 130 -30.62 9.09 15.42
CA ASN A 130 -29.55 8.12 15.17
C ASN A 130 -28.93 8.29 13.78
N ILE A 131 -27.59 8.15 13.72
CA ILE A 131 -26.81 8.21 12.48
C ILE A 131 -25.97 6.94 12.37
N GLY A 132 -26.00 6.33 11.18
CA GLY A 132 -25.22 5.16 10.83
C GLY A 132 -25.77 3.84 11.35
N TYR A 133 -25.15 2.74 10.87
CA TYR A 133 -25.54 1.40 11.27
C TYR A 133 -25.35 1.15 12.77
N SER A 134 -26.24 0.34 13.35
CA SER A 134 -26.24 -0.02 14.78
C SER A 134 -26.38 1.21 15.70
N ASN A 135 -27.00 2.28 15.23
CA ASN A 135 -27.16 3.52 15.98
C ASN A 135 -25.83 4.01 16.60
N SER A 136 -24.74 3.90 15.82
CA SER A 136 -23.38 4.13 16.30
C SER A 136 -23.11 5.57 16.71
N TYR A 137 -24.00 6.50 16.37
CA TYR A 137 -23.99 7.89 16.85
C TYR A 137 -25.42 8.37 17.07
N THR A 138 -25.65 9.09 18.16
CA THR A 138 -26.92 9.77 18.43
C THR A 138 -26.67 11.25 18.64
N THR A 139 -27.44 12.10 17.96
CA THR A 139 -27.31 13.55 18.06
C THR A 139 -27.60 14.05 19.48
N LYS A 140 -26.69 14.85 20.03
CA LYS A 140 -26.83 15.45 21.38
C LYS A 140 -27.45 16.84 21.36
N LYS A 141 -27.47 17.47 20.20
CA LYS A 141 -28.06 18.77 19.88
C LYS A 141 -28.65 18.68 18.46
N GLU A 142 -29.43 19.67 18.08
CA GLU A 142 -29.78 19.85 16.69
C GLU A 142 -28.51 19.89 15.84
N THR A 143 -28.41 19.02 14.85
CA THR A 143 -27.17 18.78 14.10
C THR A 143 -27.43 18.85 12.61
N LYS A 144 -26.73 19.75 11.93
CA LYS A 144 -26.77 19.87 10.47
C LYS A 144 -25.73 18.93 9.86
N ILE A 145 -26.17 18.05 8.98
CA ILE A 145 -25.28 17.07 8.36
C ILE A 145 -25.26 17.22 6.85
N ALA A 146 -24.10 16.89 6.26
CA ALA A 146 -23.94 16.65 4.84
C ALA A 146 -23.81 15.15 4.58
N ILE A 147 -24.53 14.63 3.59
CA ILE A 147 -24.39 13.27 3.08
C ILE A 147 -23.41 13.30 1.91
N ILE A 148 -22.31 12.57 2.04
CA ILE A 148 -21.29 12.46 1.01
C ILE A 148 -21.41 11.05 0.39
N PRO A 149 -21.64 10.94 -0.95
CA PRO A 149 -21.73 9.65 -1.65
C PRO A 149 -20.31 9.07 -1.88
N CYS A 150 -19.66 8.68 -0.79
CA CYS A 150 -18.36 8.06 -0.74
C CYS A 150 -18.25 7.23 0.53
N GLY A 151 -17.88 5.97 0.40
CA GLY A 151 -17.78 5.05 1.52
C GLY A 151 -16.55 4.13 1.41
N TYR A 152 -16.59 3.03 2.17
CA TYR A 152 -15.45 2.10 2.15
C TYR A 152 -15.30 1.37 0.81
N ALA A 153 -16.35 1.21 0.00
CA ALA A 153 -16.27 0.64 -1.34
C ALA A 153 -15.45 1.53 -2.30
N ASP A 154 -15.41 2.84 -2.05
CA ASP A 154 -14.64 3.82 -2.83
C ASP A 154 -13.20 3.99 -2.31
N GLY A 155 -12.80 3.21 -1.34
CA GLY A 155 -11.48 3.29 -0.72
C GLY A 155 -11.40 4.31 0.44
N PHE A 156 -12.52 4.89 0.87
CA PHE A 156 -12.52 5.82 1.99
C PHE A 156 -12.27 5.10 3.31
N ASN A 157 -11.21 5.52 4.02
CA ASN A 157 -10.79 4.96 5.32
C ASN A 157 -10.56 3.43 5.33
N ILE A 158 -10.16 2.84 4.20
CA ILE A 158 -9.74 1.44 4.16
C ILE A 158 -8.50 1.26 5.04
N ILE A 159 -8.60 0.32 5.96
CA ILE A 159 -7.46 -0.12 6.77
C ILE A 159 -6.82 -1.31 6.04
N VAL A 160 -5.57 -1.14 5.62
CA VAL A 160 -4.75 -2.23 5.09
C VAL A 160 -4.23 -3.05 6.27
N ASP A 161 -4.10 -4.36 6.08
CA ASP A 161 -3.51 -5.25 7.07
C ASP A 161 -2.16 -4.72 7.55
N ARG A 162 -1.94 -4.87 8.85
CA ARG A 162 -0.74 -4.35 9.51
C ARG A 162 0.42 -5.31 9.34
N ASP A 163 1.55 -4.78 8.92
CA ASP A 163 2.79 -5.53 8.89
C ASP A 163 3.25 -5.86 10.32
N MET A 164 3.35 -7.15 10.64
CA MET A 164 3.75 -7.67 11.95
C MET A 164 5.00 -8.53 11.81
N PHE A 165 6.16 -7.88 11.72
CA PHE A 165 7.43 -8.56 11.45
C PHE A 165 8.10 -9.13 12.70
N ARG A 166 7.84 -8.56 13.89
CA ARG A 166 8.47 -8.95 15.16
C ARG A 166 7.43 -9.14 16.26
N PRO A 167 7.69 -10.01 17.25
CA PRO A 167 6.81 -10.16 18.40
C PRO A 167 6.48 -8.84 19.12
N ILE A 168 7.46 -7.94 19.19
CA ILE A 168 7.27 -6.60 19.79
C ILE A 168 6.28 -5.74 18.98
N ASP A 169 6.17 -5.94 17.68
CA ASP A 169 5.21 -5.22 16.85
C ASP A 169 3.78 -5.65 17.21
N LYS A 170 3.56 -6.93 17.51
CA LYS A 170 2.28 -7.45 18.01
C LYS A 170 1.87 -6.78 19.32
N LEU A 171 2.80 -6.73 20.29
CA LEU A 171 2.55 -6.06 21.56
C LEU A 171 2.26 -4.55 21.37
N ARG A 172 3.04 -3.89 20.53
CA ARG A 172 2.85 -2.49 20.20
C ARG A 172 1.49 -2.21 19.57
N TYR A 173 1.01 -3.12 18.71
CA TYR A 173 -0.32 -3.00 18.11
C TYR A 173 -1.43 -3.25 19.11
N VAL A 174 -1.30 -4.23 20.00
CA VAL A 174 -2.26 -4.47 21.08
C VAL A 174 -2.39 -3.23 21.99
N VAL A 175 -1.27 -2.64 22.41
CA VAL A 175 -1.27 -1.41 23.21
C VAL A 175 -1.89 -0.23 22.44
N ARG A 176 -1.61 -0.11 21.15
CA ARG A 176 -2.18 0.94 20.31
C ARG A 176 -3.68 0.73 20.11
N ASP A 177 -4.11 -0.50 19.86
CA ASP A 177 -5.53 -0.83 19.67
C ASP A 177 -6.34 -0.63 20.96
N ALA A 178 -5.76 -0.98 22.10
CA ALA A 178 -6.35 -0.63 23.40
C ALA A 178 -6.48 0.89 23.55
N LYS A 179 -5.44 1.66 23.24
CA LYS A 179 -5.50 3.13 23.26
C LYS A 179 -6.49 3.71 22.25
N ASP A 180 -6.59 3.12 21.06
CA ASP A 180 -7.52 3.56 20.01
C ASP A 180 -8.98 3.19 20.37
N ALA A 181 -9.20 2.08 21.09
CA ALA A 181 -10.52 1.69 21.61
C ALA A 181 -10.99 2.64 22.73
N PHE A 182 -10.08 3.13 23.56
CA PHE A 182 -10.38 4.16 24.59
C PHE A 182 -10.49 5.58 24.02
N LYS A 183 -9.83 5.85 22.87
CA LYS A 183 -9.96 7.09 22.13
C LYS A 183 -10.83 6.81 20.92
N ASN A 184 -12.13 7.15 20.98
CA ASN A 184 -13.00 7.15 19.80
C ASN A 184 -12.29 7.90 18.67
N LYS A 185 -11.64 7.17 17.77
CA LYS A 185 -10.83 7.74 16.67
C LYS A 185 -11.78 8.41 15.70
N LYS A 186 -11.91 9.71 15.83
CA LYS A 186 -12.74 10.53 14.95
C LYS A 186 -12.14 10.54 13.54
N ILE A 187 -13.01 10.40 12.56
CA ILE A 187 -12.67 10.51 11.15
C ILE A 187 -13.11 11.89 10.69
N TYR A 188 -12.30 12.52 9.86
CA TYR A 188 -12.57 13.85 9.36
C TYR A 188 -12.46 13.91 7.85
N VAL A 189 -13.27 14.77 7.26
CA VAL A 189 -13.16 15.21 5.87
C VAL A 189 -12.98 16.72 5.85
N THR A 190 -12.59 17.26 4.69
CA THR A 190 -12.51 18.73 4.50
C THR A 190 -13.61 19.16 3.55
N ILE A 191 -14.45 20.11 3.96
CA ILE A 191 -15.50 20.73 3.17
C ILE A 191 -15.23 22.23 3.16
N ASN A 192 -15.05 22.82 1.99
CA ASN A 192 -14.74 24.24 1.80
C ASN A 192 -13.55 24.75 2.65
N GLY A 193 -12.54 23.89 2.85
CA GLY A 193 -11.36 24.23 3.66
C GLY A 193 -11.49 23.91 5.14
N GLU A 194 -12.69 23.63 5.64
CA GLU A 194 -12.96 23.32 7.04
C GLU A 194 -12.92 21.81 7.33
N LYS A 195 -12.44 21.46 8.52
CA LYS A 195 -12.33 20.08 8.98
C LYS A 195 -13.61 19.65 9.65
N CYS A 196 -14.40 18.81 8.98
CA CYS A 196 -15.70 18.32 9.42
C CYS A 196 -15.63 16.87 9.91
N GLU A 197 -16.28 16.55 11.03
CA GLU A 197 -16.28 15.22 11.63
C GLU A 197 -17.28 14.29 10.89
N VAL A 198 -16.84 13.07 10.59
CA VAL A 198 -17.73 12.00 10.10
C VAL A 198 -18.47 11.39 11.29
N LEU A 199 -19.79 11.42 11.25
CA LEU A 199 -20.66 10.92 12.30
C LEU A 199 -21.13 9.50 12.02
N GLY A 200 -21.13 8.68 13.04
CA GLY A 200 -21.59 7.29 12.98
C GLY A 200 -20.63 6.38 12.20
N ARG A 201 -21.12 5.16 11.95
CA ARG A 201 -20.34 4.14 11.23
C ARG A 201 -20.31 4.44 9.75
N LEU A 202 -19.15 4.26 9.15
CA LEU A 202 -18.97 4.41 7.70
C LEU A 202 -19.87 3.45 6.93
N GLY A 203 -20.60 3.98 5.98
CA GLY A 203 -21.38 3.19 5.04
C GLY A 203 -20.54 2.67 3.88
N MET A 204 -21.13 1.76 3.11
CA MET A 204 -20.50 1.20 1.91
C MET A 204 -20.25 2.28 0.85
N PHE A 205 -21.26 3.15 0.61
CA PHE A 205 -21.24 4.18 -0.43
C PHE A 205 -21.53 5.58 0.09
N HIS A 206 -21.78 5.75 1.39
CA HIS A 206 -22.14 7.05 1.96
C HIS A 206 -21.53 7.25 3.33
N VAL A 207 -21.25 8.51 3.66
CA VAL A 207 -20.90 8.96 5.01
C VAL A 207 -21.74 10.19 5.37
N SER A 208 -22.07 10.33 6.66
CA SER A 208 -22.69 11.53 7.22
C SER A 208 -21.63 12.38 7.90
N VAL A 209 -21.61 13.66 7.60
CA VAL A 209 -20.57 14.58 8.07
C VAL A 209 -21.23 15.74 8.81
N ASP A 210 -20.71 16.07 10.00
CA ASP A 210 -21.19 17.23 10.78
C ASP A 210 -20.75 18.55 10.12
N ILE A 211 -21.72 19.38 9.80
CA ILE A 211 -21.53 20.73 9.25
C ILE A 211 -22.32 21.77 10.05
N THR A 212 -22.49 21.54 11.34
CA THR A 212 -23.38 22.37 12.19
C THR A 212 -22.81 23.79 12.41
N GLY A 213 -21.53 24.00 12.36
CA GLY A 213 -20.93 25.33 12.58
C GLY A 213 -19.50 25.43 12.20
#